data_63c0830a9d46704618b262c3c04c85fa
#
_entry.id   63c0830a9d46704618b262c3c04c85fa
#
_cell.length_a   1.000
_cell.length_b   1.000
_cell.length_c   1.000
_cell.angle_alpha   90.00
_cell.angle_beta   90.00
_cell.angle_gamma   90.00
#
_symmetry.space_group_name_H-M   'P 1'
#
loop_
_entity.id
_entity.type
_entity.pdbx_description
1 polymer ?
#
loop_
_entity_poly.entity_id
_entity_poly.type
_entity_poly.pdbx_seq_one_letter_code
_entity_poly.pdbx_strand_id
1 'polypeptide(L)'
;KWTPVTGATGYNVYVKSASASDSAYVQLDDELIRKYPSYMRADAVGLKAGDYVMKIVPLNNGKENTSAAIVSDKLTVNAHDRSGFTFSSNSPVKNGVGAYNNDGTLKSNASVLYVTEANKNTVKMKIGNTEYTGVAAITQAIKAKNNCQPVAIRIIGQVTLSGLACKDVSSAYAIGVKGAANVTFEGIGDDATLYEAGVAVFQSTGIEVRNLG
;
A
#
# COMPACT_ATOMS: atom_id res chain seq x y z
N LYS A 1 12.52 -6.37 -9.78
CA LYS A 1 12.08 -6.73 -11.15
C LYS A 1 12.83 -7.97 -11.60
N TRP A 2 12.15 -8.90 -12.30
CA TRP A 2 12.76 -10.11 -12.87
C TRP A 2 12.09 -10.52 -14.17
N THR A 3 12.78 -11.31 -14.98
CA THR A 3 12.22 -11.90 -16.21
C THR A 3 11.28 -13.04 -15.84
N PRO A 4 10.07 -13.10 -16.43
CA PRO A 4 9.14 -14.19 -16.17
C PRO A 4 9.75 -15.57 -16.49
N VAL A 5 9.55 -16.54 -15.60
CA VAL A 5 9.98 -17.93 -15.80
C VAL A 5 8.99 -18.62 -16.73
N THR A 6 9.50 -19.29 -17.75
CA THR A 6 8.67 -20.05 -18.70
C THR A 6 7.87 -21.13 -17.97
N GLY A 7 6.55 -21.16 -18.20
CA GLY A 7 5.64 -22.13 -17.59
C GLY A 7 5.20 -21.77 -16.16
N ALA A 8 5.70 -20.70 -15.57
CA ALA A 8 5.19 -20.24 -14.28
C ALA A 8 3.78 -19.67 -14.41
N THR A 9 2.87 -20.09 -13.54
CA THR A 9 1.48 -19.61 -13.46
C THR A 9 1.29 -18.45 -12.48
N GLY A 10 2.31 -18.14 -11.67
CA GLY A 10 2.35 -17.07 -10.69
C GLY A 10 3.66 -17.08 -9.92
N TYR A 11 3.73 -16.29 -8.87
CA TYR A 11 4.91 -16.19 -8.01
C TYR A 11 4.51 -15.92 -6.57
N ASN A 12 5.18 -16.58 -5.62
CA ASN A 12 5.26 -16.11 -4.25
C ASN A 12 6.58 -15.35 -4.08
N VAL A 13 6.53 -14.22 -3.40
CA VAL A 13 7.72 -13.41 -3.11
C VAL A 13 7.84 -13.22 -1.62
N TYR A 14 9.04 -13.47 -1.12
CA TYR A 14 9.36 -13.38 0.29
C TYR A 14 10.45 -12.33 0.51
N VAL A 15 10.43 -11.70 1.67
CA VAL A 15 11.46 -10.73 2.08
C VAL A 15 11.97 -11.07 3.48
N LYS A 16 13.26 -10.87 3.71
CA LYS A 16 13.86 -10.91 5.06
C LYS A 16 15.01 -9.90 5.15
N SER A 17 15.40 -9.55 6.37
CA SER A 17 16.68 -8.87 6.57
C SER A 17 17.83 -9.74 6.03
N ALA A 18 18.80 -9.12 5.37
CA ALA A 18 19.93 -9.83 4.77
C ALA A 18 20.75 -10.64 5.79
N SER A 19 20.79 -10.17 7.05
CA SER A 19 21.51 -10.85 8.14
C SER A 19 20.69 -11.92 8.87
N ALA A 20 19.38 -12.02 8.60
CA ALA A 20 18.52 -12.97 9.29
C ALA A 20 18.62 -14.39 8.67
N SER A 21 18.24 -15.41 9.46
CA SER A 21 18.14 -16.79 8.97
C SER A 21 17.00 -16.94 7.96
N ASP A 22 17.01 -18.04 7.20
CA ASP A 22 15.97 -18.29 6.18
C ASP A 22 14.58 -18.52 6.77
N SER A 23 14.48 -18.91 8.03
CA SER A 23 13.20 -19.00 8.75
C SER A 23 12.52 -17.64 8.98
N ALA A 24 13.22 -16.53 8.75
CA ALA A 24 12.71 -15.18 8.90
C ALA A 24 12.08 -14.61 7.61
N TYR A 25 12.01 -15.38 6.52
CA TYR A 25 11.31 -14.94 5.33
C TYR A 25 9.81 -14.72 5.62
N VAL A 26 9.33 -13.54 5.24
CA VAL A 26 7.91 -13.18 5.29
C VAL A 26 7.40 -13.03 3.87
N GLN A 27 6.28 -13.66 3.56
CA GLN A 27 5.64 -13.55 2.25
C GLN A 27 5.04 -12.16 2.07
N LEU A 28 5.19 -11.58 0.89
CA LEU A 28 4.51 -10.37 0.48
C LEU A 28 3.07 -10.68 0.10
N ASP A 29 2.19 -9.68 0.27
CA ASP A 29 0.83 -9.75 -0.24
C ASP A 29 0.84 -9.86 -1.78
N ASP A 30 -0.08 -10.66 -2.33
CA ASP A 30 -0.13 -10.97 -3.75
C ASP A 30 -0.32 -9.72 -4.62
N GLU A 31 -1.02 -8.72 -4.13
CA GLU A 31 -1.26 -7.44 -4.80
C GLU A 31 0.03 -6.65 -5.04
N LEU A 32 1.07 -6.91 -4.26
CA LEU A 32 2.39 -6.30 -4.44
C LEU A 32 3.22 -6.97 -5.53
N ILE A 33 2.75 -8.10 -6.08
CA ILE A 33 3.43 -8.86 -7.15
C ILE A 33 2.70 -8.58 -8.46
N ARG A 34 3.35 -7.90 -9.40
CA ARG A 34 2.71 -7.39 -10.60
C ARG A 34 3.39 -7.85 -11.87
N LYS A 35 2.58 -8.13 -12.89
CA LYS A 35 3.05 -8.49 -14.23
C LYS A 35 3.00 -7.26 -15.14
N TYR A 36 4.11 -7.02 -15.81
CA TYR A 36 4.25 -6.04 -16.89
C TYR A 36 4.53 -6.76 -18.22
N PRO A 37 4.46 -6.08 -19.37
CA PRO A 37 4.63 -6.74 -20.66
C PRO A 37 5.92 -7.55 -20.82
N SER A 38 7.04 -7.08 -20.22
CA SER A 38 8.36 -7.70 -20.39
C SER A 38 9.01 -8.18 -19.07
N TYR A 39 8.39 -7.92 -17.91
CA TYR A 39 8.96 -8.29 -16.61
C TYR A 39 7.90 -8.49 -15.54
N MET A 40 8.31 -9.13 -14.46
CA MET A 40 7.58 -9.14 -13.19
C MET A 40 8.20 -8.14 -12.23
N ARG A 41 7.39 -7.59 -11.32
CA ARG A 41 7.82 -6.68 -10.26
C ARG A 41 7.17 -7.07 -8.93
N ALA A 42 7.92 -6.95 -7.85
CA ALA A 42 7.39 -6.97 -6.50
C ALA A 42 7.90 -5.75 -5.73
N ASP A 43 7.05 -5.17 -4.92
CA ASP A 43 7.37 -4.02 -4.08
C ASP A 43 7.18 -4.39 -2.61
N ALA A 44 8.27 -4.46 -1.84
CA ALA A 44 8.20 -4.64 -0.39
C ALA A 44 8.03 -3.28 0.27
N VAL A 45 6.91 -3.06 0.93
CA VAL A 45 6.51 -1.76 1.50
C VAL A 45 6.43 -1.86 3.02
N GLY A 46 6.78 -0.78 3.71
CA GLY A 46 6.72 -0.73 5.17
C GLY A 46 7.88 -1.46 5.85
N LEU A 47 9.04 -1.46 5.22
CA LEU A 47 10.28 -1.97 5.79
C LEU A 47 11.01 -0.86 6.55
N LYS A 48 11.65 -1.24 7.65
CA LYS A 48 12.60 -0.38 8.37
C LYS A 48 13.87 -0.21 7.54
N ALA A 49 14.59 0.90 7.73
CA ALA A 49 15.91 1.08 7.12
C ALA A 49 16.85 -0.09 7.42
N GLY A 50 17.54 -0.58 6.41
CA GLY A 50 18.44 -1.72 6.53
C GLY A 50 18.62 -2.47 5.23
N ASP A 51 19.38 -3.55 5.27
CA ASP A 51 19.64 -4.41 4.13
C ASP A 51 18.72 -5.62 4.14
N TYR A 52 18.17 -5.94 2.98
CA TYR A 52 17.21 -7.03 2.77
C TYR A 52 17.59 -7.89 1.57
N VAL A 53 17.04 -9.08 1.53
CA VAL A 53 17.02 -9.95 0.34
C VAL A 53 15.58 -10.39 0.07
N MET A 54 15.26 -10.55 -1.19
CA MET A 54 13.97 -11.07 -1.64
C MET A 54 14.17 -12.44 -2.28
N LYS A 55 13.29 -13.38 -1.95
CA LYS A 55 13.24 -14.71 -2.57
C LYS A 55 11.99 -14.78 -3.43
N ILE A 56 12.15 -15.05 -4.72
CA ILE A 56 11.11 -15.21 -5.71
C ILE A 56 10.93 -16.70 -6.00
N VAL A 57 9.75 -17.24 -5.77
CA VAL A 57 9.43 -18.65 -5.99
C VAL A 57 8.36 -18.75 -7.07
N PRO A 58 8.66 -19.31 -8.25
CA PRO A 58 7.67 -19.55 -9.29
C PRO A 58 6.61 -20.55 -8.84
N LEU A 59 5.37 -20.34 -9.26
CA LEU A 59 4.27 -21.27 -9.05
C LEU A 59 4.00 -22.08 -10.34
N ASN A 60 3.85 -23.39 -10.18
CA ASN A 60 3.38 -24.29 -11.22
C ASN A 60 2.00 -24.83 -10.81
N ASN A 61 0.94 -24.38 -11.48
CA ASN A 61 -0.44 -24.72 -11.13
C ASN A 61 -0.76 -24.50 -9.64
N GLY A 62 -0.35 -23.33 -9.12
CA GLY A 62 -0.60 -22.91 -7.73
C GLY A 62 0.33 -23.55 -6.69
N LYS A 63 1.28 -24.41 -7.08
CA LYS A 63 2.27 -25.00 -6.17
C LYS A 63 3.64 -24.38 -6.38
N GLU A 64 4.35 -24.12 -5.30
CA GLU A 64 5.71 -23.58 -5.34
C GLU A 64 6.70 -24.54 -5.98
N ASN A 65 7.44 -24.03 -6.95
CA ASN A 65 8.61 -24.69 -7.50
C ASN A 65 9.86 -24.13 -6.80
N THR A 66 10.17 -24.68 -5.63
CA THR A 66 11.27 -24.21 -4.79
C THR A 66 12.66 -24.46 -5.42
N SER A 67 12.77 -25.45 -6.34
CA SER A 67 14.03 -25.71 -7.05
C SER A 67 14.37 -24.62 -8.09
N ALA A 68 13.37 -23.84 -8.51
CA ALA A 68 13.54 -22.69 -9.41
C ALA A 68 13.48 -21.34 -8.66
N ALA A 69 13.55 -21.36 -7.34
CA ALA A 69 13.57 -20.13 -6.55
C ALA A 69 14.84 -19.31 -6.83
N ILE A 70 14.67 -18.01 -6.88
CA ILE A 70 15.76 -17.03 -7.08
C ILE A 70 15.81 -16.14 -5.84
N VAL A 71 17.01 -15.88 -5.34
CA VAL A 71 17.25 -14.90 -4.28
C VAL A 71 17.94 -13.68 -4.91
N SER A 72 17.45 -12.50 -4.58
CA SER A 72 18.03 -11.24 -5.07
C SER A 72 19.40 -10.98 -4.45
N ASP A 73 20.16 -10.11 -5.10
CA ASP A 73 21.23 -9.39 -4.44
C ASP A 73 20.70 -8.60 -3.25
N LYS A 74 21.60 -8.12 -2.43
CA LYS A 74 21.28 -7.28 -1.28
C LYS A 74 20.64 -5.97 -1.74
N LEU A 75 19.49 -5.64 -1.17
CA LEU A 75 18.71 -4.44 -1.42
C LEU A 75 18.76 -3.56 -0.16
N THR A 76 19.17 -2.32 -0.31
CA THR A 76 19.22 -1.38 0.81
C THR A 76 17.95 -0.53 0.86
N VAL A 77 17.25 -0.56 2.00
CA VAL A 77 16.15 0.34 2.33
C VAL A 77 16.73 1.52 3.10
N ASN A 78 16.60 2.72 2.54
CA ASN A 78 17.04 3.94 3.18
C ASN A 78 16.14 4.32 4.35
N ALA A 79 16.65 5.20 5.23
CA ALA A 79 15.82 5.75 6.30
C ALA A 79 14.60 6.46 5.71
N HIS A 80 13.45 6.27 6.36
CA HIS A 80 12.22 6.95 5.98
C HIS A 80 12.43 8.46 5.97
N ASP A 81 12.08 9.10 4.85
CA ASP A 81 12.20 10.56 4.71
C ASP A 81 11.22 11.25 5.65
N ARG A 82 11.78 12.03 6.58
CA ARG A 82 11.05 12.82 7.58
C ARG A 82 11.07 14.30 7.22
N SER A 83 11.36 14.65 5.99
CA SER A 83 11.27 16.01 5.49
C SER A 83 9.81 16.47 5.30
N GLY A 84 9.63 17.77 5.23
CA GLY A 84 8.31 18.36 5.01
C GLY A 84 7.59 18.81 6.26
N PHE A 85 6.53 19.60 6.06
CA PHE A 85 5.80 20.27 7.13
C PHE A 85 5.24 19.34 8.19
N THR A 86 4.73 18.17 7.79
CA THR A 86 4.15 17.17 8.69
C THR A 86 5.10 16.77 9.82
N PHE A 87 6.39 16.73 9.52
CA PHE A 87 7.43 16.31 10.48
C PHE A 87 8.15 17.48 11.14
N SER A 88 7.80 18.71 10.80
CA SER A 88 8.41 19.89 11.40
C SER A 88 8.00 20.08 12.86
N SER A 89 8.79 20.87 13.60
CA SER A 89 8.48 21.21 15.00
C SER A 89 7.17 21.98 15.16
N ASN A 90 6.71 22.63 14.09
CA ASN A 90 5.46 23.39 14.07
C ASN A 90 4.24 22.54 13.73
N SER A 91 4.44 21.28 13.32
CA SER A 91 3.32 20.38 13.07
C SER A 91 2.62 19.97 14.36
N PRO A 92 1.29 20.00 14.43
CA PRO A 92 0.55 19.51 15.58
C PRO A 92 0.68 17.99 15.77
N VAL A 93 1.08 17.25 14.74
CA VAL A 93 1.28 15.81 14.76
C VAL A 93 2.78 15.52 14.67
N LYS A 94 3.39 15.18 15.80
CA LYS A 94 4.85 15.07 15.92
C LYS A 94 5.42 13.66 15.74
N ASN A 95 4.59 12.62 15.79
CA ASN A 95 5.04 11.23 15.87
C ASN A 95 4.26 10.36 14.90
N GLY A 96 4.83 10.13 13.71
CA GLY A 96 4.30 9.22 12.72
C GLY A 96 2.84 9.52 12.35
N VAL A 97 2.64 9.96 11.16
CA VAL A 97 1.31 10.22 10.61
C VAL A 97 0.89 9.07 9.72
N GLY A 98 -0.41 9.04 9.42
CA GLY A 98 -0.97 8.00 8.59
C GLY A 98 -0.89 6.63 9.25
N ALA A 99 -0.72 5.62 8.40
CA ALA A 99 -0.69 4.21 8.80
C ALA A 99 0.69 3.72 9.23
N TYR A 100 1.71 4.58 9.20
CA TYR A 100 3.12 4.20 9.40
C TYR A 100 3.72 4.76 10.69
N ASN A 101 4.72 4.06 11.20
CA ASN A 101 5.58 4.50 12.29
C ASN A 101 6.67 5.45 11.77
N ASN A 102 7.37 6.10 12.69
CA ASN A 102 8.44 7.03 12.36
C ASN A 102 9.62 6.40 11.62
N ASP A 103 9.81 5.11 11.76
CA ASP A 103 10.88 4.35 11.08
C ASP A 103 10.45 3.78 9.71
N GLY A 104 9.26 4.14 9.22
CA GLY A 104 8.74 3.67 7.94
C GLY A 104 8.01 2.34 7.98
N THR A 105 7.96 1.67 9.12
CA THR A 105 7.21 0.42 9.26
C THR A 105 5.71 0.67 9.37
N LEU A 106 4.90 -0.25 8.85
CA LEU A 106 3.45 -0.19 9.04
C LEU A 106 3.10 -0.34 10.52
N LYS A 107 2.17 0.44 11.03
CA LYS A 107 1.67 0.29 12.40
C LYS A 107 1.04 -1.08 12.58
N SER A 108 1.29 -1.74 13.70
CA SER A 108 0.84 -3.12 13.96
C SER A 108 -0.69 -3.31 13.92
N ASN A 109 -1.43 -2.22 14.14
CA ASN A 109 -2.89 -2.20 14.08
C ASN A 109 -3.42 -1.52 12.80
N ALA A 110 -2.58 -1.25 11.81
CA ALA A 110 -3.03 -0.65 10.56
C ALA A 110 -3.71 -1.69 9.68
N SER A 111 -4.80 -1.28 9.04
CA SER A 111 -5.42 -2.02 7.94
C SER A 111 -4.84 -1.56 6.61
N VAL A 112 -4.72 -2.48 5.65
CA VAL A 112 -4.26 -2.19 4.30
C VAL A 112 -5.39 -2.42 3.32
N LEU A 113 -5.59 -1.48 2.40
CA LEU A 113 -6.54 -1.58 1.30
C LEU A 113 -5.79 -1.45 -0.01
N TYR A 114 -5.84 -2.48 -0.85
CA TYR A 114 -5.29 -2.45 -2.20
C TYR A 114 -6.36 -2.07 -3.21
N VAL A 115 -6.12 -0.98 -3.95
CA VAL A 115 -7.07 -0.44 -4.93
C VAL A 115 -6.42 -0.48 -6.31
N THR A 116 -7.10 -1.16 -7.23
CA THR A 116 -6.77 -1.24 -8.66
C THR A 116 -7.97 -0.77 -9.47
N GLU A 117 -7.77 -0.53 -10.78
CA GLU A 117 -8.89 -0.24 -11.68
C GLU A 117 -9.95 -1.33 -11.65
N ALA A 118 -9.52 -2.60 -11.59
CA ALA A 118 -10.43 -3.74 -11.61
C ALA A 118 -11.28 -3.89 -10.35
N ASN A 119 -10.74 -3.52 -9.18
CA ASN A 119 -11.42 -3.77 -7.90
C ASN A 119 -11.98 -2.52 -7.22
N LYS A 120 -11.77 -1.32 -7.75
CA LYS A 120 -12.16 -0.05 -7.09
C LYS A 120 -13.60 0.01 -6.60
N ASN A 121 -14.52 -0.69 -7.27
CA ASN A 121 -15.95 -0.76 -6.90
C ASN A 121 -16.31 -2.00 -6.08
N THR A 122 -15.43 -2.99 -5.99
CA THR A 122 -15.72 -4.28 -5.35
C THR A 122 -14.83 -4.60 -4.17
N VAL A 123 -13.74 -3.86 -3.99
CA VAL A 123 -12.84 -4.01 -2.83
C VAL A 123 -13.62 -3.83 -1.54
N LYS A 124 -13.30 -4.65 -0.55
CA LYS A 124 -14.00 -4.66 0.73
C LYS A 124 -13.08 -4.32 1.88
N MET A 125 -13.61 -3.61 2.86
CA MET A 125 -12.92 -3.35 4.12
C MET A 125 -13.92 -3.24 5.26
N LYS A 126 -13.56 -3.82 6.39
CA LYS A 126 -14.32 -3.68 7.63
C LYS A 126 -13.84 -2.43 8.38
N ILE A 127 -14.78 -1.53 8.68
CA ILE A 127 -14.57 -0.34 9.51
C ILE A 127 -15.43 -0.47 10.75
N GLY A 128 -14.81 -0.57 11.92
CA GLY A 128 -15.53 -0.97 13.12
C GLY A 128 -16.17 -2.35 12.95
N ASN A 129 -17.47 -2.45 13.11
CA ASN A 129 -18.22 -3.71 12.94
C ASN A 129 -18.91 -3.86 11.57
N THR A 130 -18.77 -2.87 10.67
CA THR A 130 -19.46 -2.85 9.39
C THR A 130 -18.49 -3.08 8.23
N GLU A 131 -18.84 -3.99 7.30
CA GLU A 131 -18.12 -4.17 6.05
C GLU A 131 -18.65 -3.18 5.00
N TYR A 132 -17.74 -2.48 4.34
CA TYR A 132 -18.02 -1.56 3.23
C TYR A 132 -17.44 -2.09 1.94
N THR A 133 -18.10 -1.82 0.83
CA THR A 133 -17.72 -2.26 -0.52
C THR A 133 -17.48 -1.07 -1.42
N GLY A 134 -16.36 -1.10 -2.15
CA GLY A 134 -15.91 -0.04 -3.04
C GLY A 134 -15.15 1.07 -2.33
N VAL A 135 -14.12 1.59 -2.99
CA VAL A 135 -13.19 2.58 -2.39
C VAL A 135 -13.92 3.83 -1.91
N ALA A 136 -14.93 4.30 -2.63
CA ALA A 136 -15.69 5.50 -2.24
C ALA A 136 -16.45 5.30 -0.93
N ALA A 137 -17.14 4.18 -0.76
CA ALA A 137 -17.87 3.88 0.47
C ALA A 137 -16.90 3.66 1.65
N ILE A 138 -15.78 2.99 1.41
CA ILE A 138 -14.75 2.74 2.43
C ILE A 138 -14.16 4.06 2.91
N THR A 139 -13.72 4.94 2.01
CA THR A 139 -13.09 6.22 2.40
C THR A 139 -14.06 7.13 3.14
N GLN A 140 -15.34 7.12 2.78
CA GLN A 140 -16.39 7.85 3.51
C GLN A 140 -16.65 7.29 4.91
N ALA A 141 -16.44 6.00 5.12
CA ALA A 141 -16.63 5.34 6.42
C ALA A 141 -15.42 5.52 7.36
N ILE A 142 -14.25 5.84 6.84
CA ILE A 142 -13.04 6.10 7.63
C ILE A 142 -13.20 7.42 8.38
N LYS A 143 -13.73 7.35 9.60
CA LYS A 143 -13.92 8.51 10.49
C LYS A 143 -13.37 8.18 11.87
N ALA A 144 -12.70 9.14 12.50
CA ALA A 144 -12.13 8.95 13.84
C ALA A 144 -13.19 8.51 14.86
N LYS A 145 -14.40 9.05 14.76
CA LYS A 145 -15.54 8.68 15.62
C LYS A 145 -16.00 7.22 15.48
N ASN A 146 -15.62 6.53 14.42
CA ASN A 146 -15.99 5.14 14.15
C ASN A 146 -14.95 4.15 14.71
N ASN A 147 -14.02 4.59 15.58
CA ASN A 147 -12.89 3.80 16.07
C ASN A 147 -12.10 3.14 14.93
N CYS A 148 -11.91 3.86 13.85
CA CYS A 148 -11.19 3.35 12.70
C CYS A 148 -9.71 3.15 13.06
N GLN A 149 -9.19 1.97 12.79
CA GLN A 149 -7.77 1.69 12.86
C GLN A 149 -7.03 2.59 11.83
N PRO A 150 -5.72 2.84 12.00
CA PRO A 150 -4.94 3.46 10.93
C PRO A 150 -5.09 2.67 9.63
N VAL A 151 -5.21 3.38 8.50
CA VAL A 151 -5.45 2.74 7.20
C VAL A 151 -4.42 3.18 6.17
N ALA A 152 -3.77 2.22 5.51
CA ALA A 152 -2.98 2.44 4.31
C ALA A 152 -3.83 2.08 3.08
N ILE A 153 -4.13 3.07 2.25
CA ILE A 153 -4.83 2.90 0.97
C ILE A 153 -3.76 2.90 -0.12
N ARG A 154 -3.51 1.73 -0.69
CA ARG A 154 -2.46 1.46 -1.67
C ARG A 154 -3.03 1.45 -3.07
N ILE A 155 -2.69 2.44 -3.87
CA ILE A 155 -3.10 2.56 -5.27
C ILE A 155 -2.09 1.81 -6.15
N ILE A 156 -2.59 0.92 -7.00
CA ILE A 156 -1.78 0.09 -7.89
C ILE A 156 -2.16 0.36 -9.34
N GLY A 157 -1.19 0.83 -10.13
CA GLY A 157 -1.39 1.22 -11.50
C GLY A 157 -2.30 2.45 -11.62
N GLN A 158 -2.84 2.67 -12.81
CA GLN A 158 -3.77 3.78 -13.06
C GLN A 158 -5.17 3.39 -12.59
N VAL A 159 -5.77 4.20 -11.70
CA VAL A 159 -7.14 4.05 -11.21
C VAL A 159 -7.94 5.28 -11.61
N THR A 160 -8.99 5.07 -12.42
CA THR A 160 -9.90 6.13 -12.86
C THR A 160 -11.06 6.24 -11.87
N LEU A 161 -11.24 7.40 -11.28
CA LEU A 161 -12.25 7.61 -10.24
C LEU A 161 -13.44 8.45 -10.71
N SER A 162 -13.55 8.73 -12.02
CA SER A 162 -14.72 9.41 -12.57
C SER A 162 -16.00 8.64 -12.23
N GLY A 163 -17.00 9.35 -11.75
CA GLY A 163 -18.27 8.76 -11.30
C GLY A 163 -18.27 8.22 -9.86
N LEU A 164 -17.12 8.20 -9.17
CA LEU A 164 -17.05 7.90 -7.75
C LEU A 164 -17.21 9.18 -6.92
N ALA A 165 -18.46 9.65 -6.78
CA ALA A 165 -18.73 10.84 -5.97
C ALA A 165 -18.48 10.55 -4.48
N CYS A 166 -17.62 11.32 -3.84
CA CYS A 166 -17.54 11.36 -2.38
C CYS A 166 -18.64 12.31 -1.88
N LYS A 167 -19.66 11.77 -1.23
CA LYS A 167 -20.84 12.55 -0.78
C LYS A 167 -20.51 13.70 0.18
N ASP A 168 -19.39 13.59 0.91
CA ASP A 168 -19.00 14.55 1.93
C ASP A 168 -18.00 15.61 1.44
N VAL A 169 -17.59 15.53 0.18
CA VAL A 169 -16.68 16.49 -0.46
C VAL A 169 -17.33 16.93 -1.75
N SER A 170 -17.50 18.20 -1.94
CA SER A 170 -18.28 18.78 -3.06
C SER A 170 -17.65 18.61 -4.44
N SER A 171 -16.50 17.94 -4.57
CA SER A 171 -15.85 17.70 -5.85
C SER A 171 -16.22 16.32 -6.40
N ALA A 172 -16.64 16.30 -7.64
CA ALA A 172 -17.17 15.12 -8.31
C ALA A 172 -16.15 14.01 -8.60
N TYR A 173 -14.84 14.24 -8.46
CA TYR A 173 -13.80 13.32 -8.88
C TYR A 173 -12.67 13.24 -7.86
N ALA A 174 -12.99 12.76 -6.66
CA ALA A 174 -11.99 12.56 -5.62
C ALA A 174 -12.30 11.36 -4.75
N ILE A 175 -11.29 10.62 -4.33
CA ILE A 175 -11.39 9.83 -3.11
C ILE A 175 -11.06 10.74 -1.94
N GLY A 176 -11.81 10.64 -0.85
CA GLY A 176 -11.61 11.60 0.21
C GLY A 176 -11.99 11.08 1.57
N VAL A 177 -11.38 11.70 2.57
CA VAL A 177 -11.67 11.45 3.97
C VAL A 177 -12.11 12.72 4.66
N LYS A 178 -13.14 12.59 5.52
CA LYS A 178 -13.66 13.68 6.33
C LYS A 178 -13.82 13.26 7.78
N GLY A 179 -13.19 14.00 8.68
CA GLY A 179 -13.18 13.66 10.11
C GLY A 179 -12.40 12.37 10.40
N ALA A 180 -11.42 12.03 9.57
CA ALA A 180 -10.59 10.86 9.71
C ALA A 180 -9.31 11.14 10.52
N ALA A 181 -8.68 10.07 10.97
CA ALA A 181 -7.38 10.13 11.61
C ALA A 181 -6.49 8.98 11.11
N ASN A 182 -5.20 9.27 10.90
CA ASN A 182 -4.18 8.28 10.56
C ASN A 182 -4.46 7.48 9.28
N VAL A 183 -4.63 8.18 8.15
CA VAL A 183 -4.79 7.56 6.83
C VAL A 183 -3.61 7.91 5.94
N THR A 184 -3.03 6.91 5.30
CA THR A 184 -2.02 7.08 4.25
C THR A 184 -2.63 6.69 2.91
N PHE A 185 -2.62 7.61 1.94
CA PHE A 185 -2.83 7.31 0.53
C PHE A 185 -1.46 7.16 -0.13
N GLU A 186 -1.16 6.02 -0.67
CA GLU A 186 0.16 5.77 -1.27
C GLU A 186 0.05 5.02 -2.59
N GLY A 187 0.87 5.45 -3.55
CA GLY A 187 1.07 4.72 -4.80
C GLY A 187 2.12 3.63 -4.64
N ILE A 188 1.85 2.47 -5.22
CA ILE A 188 2.79 1.36 -5.26
C ILE A 188 3.45 1.30 -6.63
N GLY A 189 4.78 1.48 -6.64
CA GLY A 189 5.57 1.45 -7.86
C GLY A 189 5.69 2.81 -8.54
N ASP A 190 5.99 2.80 -9.84
CA ASP A 190 6.31 4.01 -10.62
C ASP A 190 5.09 4.49 -11.44
N ASP A 191 4.02 3.71 -11.45
CA ASP A 191 2.85 3.87 -12.33
C ASP A 191 1.54 4.11 -11.58
N ALA A 192 1.61 4.26 -10.26
CA ALA A 192 0.43 4.50 -9.44
C ALA A 192 -0.12 5.91 -9.67
N THR A 193 -1.31 5.98 -10.23
CA THR A 193 -1.93 7.24 -10.65
C THR A 193 -3.43 7.23 -10.35
N LEU A 194 -3.94 8.34 -9.82
CA LEU A 194 -5.37 8.62 -9.80
C LEU A 194 -5.73 9.44 -11.03
N TYR A 195 -6.28 8.80 -12.06
CA TYR A 195 -6.61 9.45 -13.29
C TYR A 195 -8.00 10.13 -13.20
N GLU A 196 -8.08 11.39 -13.66
CA GLU A 196 -9.27 12.24 -13.57
C GLU A 196 -9.80 12.43 -12.14
N ALA A 197 -8.93 12.29 -11.14
CA ALA A 197 -9.33 12.41 -9.74
C ALA A 197 -8.16 12.88 -8.87
N GLY A 198 -8.53 13.35 -7.70
CA GLY A 198 -7.58 13.74 -6.65
C GLY A 198 -7.88 13.09 -5.31
N VAL A 199 -7.08 13.43 -4.32
CA VAL A 199 -7.33 13.09 -2.92
C VAL A 199 -7.89 14.32 -2.20
N ALA A 200 -9.08 14.18 -1.60
CA ALA A 200 -9.71 15.23 -0.82
C ALA A 200 -9.58 14.95 0.68
N VAL A 201 -9.08 15.92 1.43
CA VAL A 201 -8.91 15.81 2.88
C VAL A 201 -9.67 16.93 3.57
N PHE A 202 -10.63 16.61 4.43
CA PHE A 202 -11.44 17.58 5.12
C PHE A 202 -11.59 17.25 6.60
N GLN A 203 -11.34 18.24 7.48
CA GLN A 203 -11.47 18.10 8.95
C GLN A 203 -10.81 16.82 9.50
N SER A 204 -9.65 16.45 8.98
CA SER A 204 -8.96 15.22 9.30
C SER A 204 -7.56 15.50 9.87
N THR A 205 -7.01 14.55 10.60
CA THR A 205 -5.68 14.66 11.21
C THR A 205 -4.83 13.43 10.88
N GLY A 206 -3.49 13.62 10.78
CA GLY A 206 -2.58 12.52 10.50
C GLY A 206 -2.82 11.88 9.13
N ILE A 207 -3.06 12.70 8.11
CA ILE A 207 -3.24 12.24 6.74
C ILE A 207 -1.92 12.40 5.99
N GLU A 208 -1.52 11.37 5.30
CA GLU A 208 -0.32 11.33 4.47
C GLU A 208 -0.71 10.94 3.05
N VAL A 209 -0.17 11.67 2.06
CA VAL A 209 -0.32 11.34 0.63
C VAL A 209 1.08 11.28 0.04
N ARG A 210 1.45 10.16 -0.58
CA ARG A 210 2.80 9.96 -1.10
C ARG A 210 2.86 9.06 -2.33
N ASN A 211 3.88 9.24 -3.16
CA ASN A 211 4.18 8.43 -4.34
C ASN A 211 2.94 8.19 -5.23
N LEU A 212 2.16 9.23 -5.47
CA LEU A 212 0.90 9.13 -6.21
C LEU A 212 0.88 10.22 -7.28
N GLY A 213 0.69 9.83 -8.53
CA GLY A 213 0.54 10.71 -9.68
C GLY A 213 -0.92 11.08 -9.98
#